data_7e1d532ee02f7e69c9f7c57fe80ede8f
#
_entry.id   7e1d532ee02f7e69c9f7c57fe80ede8f
#
_cell.length_a   1.000
_cell.length_b   1.000
_cell.length_c   1.000
_cell.angle_alpha   90.00
_cell.angle_beta   90.00
_cell.angle_gamma   90.00
#
_symmetry.space_group_name_H-M   'P 1'
#
loop_
_entity.id
_entity.type
_entity.pdbx_description
1 polymer ?
#
loop_
_entity_poly.entity_id
_entity_poly.type
_entity_poly.pdbx_seq_one_letter_code
_entity_poly.pdbx_strand_id
1 'polypeptide(L)'
;SDLTSKSDVNMINTISELLDDQLFEDLDILGPEVKDLASSNPKIGKALIRLGDILKKKDHELVNKIEKLSGKIVDSRKNSFPGEVISDFLQENKNYFSKLENFANEIFEKIKQNNRTRYIALCEFLKTEYGITVKDIIPDEGKPFSKIYNKKNKELYLSDYLSLETKKLHAAAQIAQEGAEDLINEYLETFNFPSEESKK
;
A
#
# COMPACT_ATOMS: atom_id res chain seq x y z
N SER A 1 8.01 -6.19 -47.55
CA SER A 1 8.31 -7.61 -47.33
C SER A 1 8.34 -7.89 -45.85
N ASP A 2 7.21 -8.40 -45.38
CA ASP A 2 6.96 -8.76 -43.95
C ASP A 2 7.71 -10.04 -43.61
N LEU A 3 8.89 -9.90 -43.05
CA LEU A 3 9.58 -10.98 -42.37
C LEU A 3 9.53 -10.74 -40.85
N THR A 4 8.33 -10.74 -40.29
CA THR A 4 8.18 -10.98 -38.85
C THR A 4 8.56 -12.44 -38.60
N SER A 5 9.64 -12.64 -37.82
CA SER A 5 10.08 -13.98 -37.51
C SER A 5 9.00 -14.68 -36.68
N LYS A 6 8.90 -16.01 -36.76
CA LYS A 6 7.98 -16.79 -35.93
C LYS A 6 8.11 -16.49 -34.43
N SER A 7 9.31 -16.04 -34.02
CA SER A 7 9.64 -15.57 -32.68
C SER A 7 8.95 -14.26 -32.32
N ASP A 8 8.86 -13.32 -33.28
CA ASP A 8 8.28 -12.00 -33.06
C ASP A 8 6.75 -12.09 -32.96
N VAL A 9 6.13 -12.96 -33.75
CA VAL A 9 4.68 -13.23 -33.68
C VAL A 9 4.30 -13.83 -32.31
N ASN A 10 5.07 -14.79 -31.82
CA ASN A 10 4.84 -15.35 -30.49
C ASN A 10 5.02 -14.30 -29.38
N MET A 11 6.02 -13.43 -29.49
CA MET A 11 6.25 -12.37 -28.52
C MET A 11 5.10 -11.35 -28.51
N ILE A 12 4.62 -10.93 -29.68
CA ILE A 12 3.45 -10.03 -29.82
C ILE A 12 2.23 -10.64 -29.14
N ASN A 13 1.91 -11.89 -29.45
CA ASN A 13 0.73 -12.56 -28.87
C ASN A 13 0.84 -12.65 -27.33
N THR A 14 2.00 -13.05 -26.82
CA THR A 14 2.20 -13.16 -25.36
C THR A 14 2.10 -11.81 -24.65
N ILE A 15 2.63 -10.74 -25.25
CA ILE A 15 2.51 -9.38 -24.69
C ILE A 15 1.05 -8.91 -24.75
N SER A 16 0.34 -9.15 -25.87
CA SER A 16 -1.08 -8.81 -25.98
C SER A 16 -1.91 -9.52 -24.92
N GLU A 17 -1.70 -10.83 -24.71
CA GLU A 17 -2.38 -11.59 -23.65
C GLU A 17 -2.08 -11.08 -22.23
N LEU A 18 -0.90 -10.53 -22.00
CA LEU A 18 -0.56 -9.93 -20.70
C LEU A 18 -1.26 -8.58 -20.49
N LEU A 19 -1.44 -7.81 -21.57
CA LEU A 19 -2.03 -6.48 -21.54
C LEU A 19 -3.57 -6.50 -21.66
N ASP A 20 -4.16 -7.63 -22.04
CA ASP A 20 -5.62 -7.85 -22.02
C ASP A 20 -6.17 -8.05 -20.58
N ASP A 21 -5.31 -8.04 -19.57
CA ASP A 21 -5.73 -8.10 -18.17
C ASP A 21 -6.46 -6.81 -17.75
N GLN A 22 -7.50 -6.96 -16.96
CA GLN A 22 -8.35 -5.87 -16.44
C GLN A 22 -7.56 -4.75 -15.77
N LEU A 23 -6.35 -5.05 -15.28
CA LEU A 23 -5.42 -4.08 -14.69
C LEU A 23 -4.88 -3.04 -15.67
N PHE A 24 -5.01 -3.29 -16.98
CA PHE A 24 -4.46 -2.45 -18.05
C PHE A 24 -5.53 -1.83 -18.96
N GLU A 25 -6.83 -2.05 -18.66
CA GLU A 25 -7.94 -1.53 -19.47
C GLU A 25 -7.92 0.00 -19.62
N ASP A 26 -7.47 0.72 -18.61
CA ASP A 26 -7.38 2.19 -18.61
C ASP A 26 -6.22 2.75 -19.40
N LEU A 27 -5.28 1.92 -19.83
CA LEU A 27 -4.10 2.36 -20.59
C LEU A 27 -4.35 2.43 -22.10
N ASP A 28 -5.47 1.89 -22.61
CA ASP A 28 -5.89 1.92 -24.03
C ASP A 28 -4.76 1.54 -25.00
N ILE A 29 -4.01 0.47 -24.68
CA ILE A 29 -2.84 0.03 -25.45
C ILE A 29 -3.31 -0.66 -26.72
N LEU A 30 -2.94 -0.10 -27.88
CA LEU A 30 -3.35 -0.61 -29.18
C LEU A 30 -2.41 -1.70 -29.71
N GLY A 31 -2.94 -2.65 -30.48
CA GLY A 31 -2.16 -3.72 -31.11
C GLY A 31 -0.94 -3.26 -31.92
N PRO A 32 -0.98 -2.12 -32.67
CA PRO A 32 0.19 -1.55 -33.34
C PRO A 32 1.32 -1.19 -32.38
N GLU A 33 1.03 -0.68 -31.19
CA GLU A 33 2.03 -0.30 -30.19
C GLU A 33 2.76 -1.51 -29.62
N VAL A 34 2.03 -2.61 -29.40
CA VAL A 34 2.62 -3.90 -29.00
C VAL A 34 3.53 -4.43 -30.09
N LYS A 35 3.14 -4.32 -31.35
CA LYS A 35 3.96 -4.74 -32.49
C LYS A 35 5.21 -3.89 -32.62
N ASP A 36 5.12 -2.60 -32.44
CA ASP A 36 6.26 -1.68 -32.46
C ASP A 36 7.21 -1.96 -31.29
N LEU A 37 6.69 -2.21 -30.09
CA LEU A 37 7.49 -2.59 -28.95
C LEU A 37 8.27 -3.90 -29.20
N ALA A 38 7.60 -4.93 -29.70
CA ALA A 38 8.21 -6.22 -29.98
C ALA A 38 9.30 -6.12 -31.07
N SER A 39 9.08 -5.29 -32.10
CA SER A 39 9.98 -5.15 -33.25
C SER A 39 11.14 -4.21 -32.94
N SER A 40 10.89 -3.05 -32.33
CA SER A 40 11.89 -2.00 -32.09
C SER A 40 12.71 -2.26 -30.83
N ASN A 41 12.13 -2.92 -29.83
CA ASN A 41 12.75 -3.15 -28.53
C ASN A 41 12.52 -4.59 -28.00
N PRO A 42 13.01 -5.62 -28.69
CA PRO A 42 12.72 -7.02 -28.33
C PRO A 42 13.26 -7.40 -26.92
N LYS A 43 14.24 -6.68 -26.40
CA LYS A 43 14.73 -6.88 -25.01
C LYS A 43 13.69 -6.44 -23.99
N ILE A 44 12.99 -5.33 -24.25
CA ILE A 44 11.92 -4.83 -23.39
C ILE A 44 10.72 -5.78 -23.43
N GLY A 45 10.32 -6.23 -24.63
CA GLY A 45 9.27 -7.23 -24.79
C GLY A 45 9.54 -8.52 -24.00
N LYS A 46 10.78 -9.04 -24.06
CA LYS A 46 11.19 -10.21 -23.25
C LYS A 46 11.17 -9.93 -21.74
N ALA A 47 11.52 -8.72 -21.33
CA ALA A 47 11.48 -8.34 -19.92
C ALA A 47 10.03 -8.28 -19.39
N LEU A 48 9.09 -7.76 -20.17
CA LEU A 48 7.66 -7.73 -19.83
C LEU A 48 7.08 -9.13 -19.71
N ILE A 49 7.39 -10.04 -20.63
CA ILE A 49 6.96 -11.45 -20.58
C ILE A 49 7.47 -12.10 -19.28
N ARG A 50 8.77 -11.93 -18.96
CA ARG A 50 9.33 -12.46 -17.70
C ARG A 50 8.68 -11.89 -16.46
N LEU A 51 8.34 -10.61 -16.48
CA LEU A 51 7.61 -9.96 -15.37
C LEU A 51 6.22 -10.55 -15.22
N GLY A 52 5.47 -10.73 -16.32
CA GLY A 52 4.18 -11.39 -16.32
C GLY A 52 4.25 -12.83 -15.78
N ASP A 53 5.25 -13.61 -16.19
CA ASP A 53 5.48 -14.97 -15.68
C ASP A 53 5.75 -14.99 -14.16
N ILE A 54 6.51 -14.01 -13.66
CA ILE A 54 6.79 -13.87 -12.23
C ILE A 54 5.52 -13.53 -11.45
N LEU A 55 4.69 -12.64 -11.97
CA LEU A 55 3.42 -12.27 -11.35
C LEU A 55 2.46 -13.46 -11.32
N LYS A 56 2.26 -14.15 -12.45
CA LYS A 56 1.43 -15.36 -12.52
C LYS A 56 1.90 -16.46 -11.56
N LYS A 57 3.21 -16.67 -11.42
CA LYS A 57 3.76 -17.63 -10.45
C LYS A 57 3.47 -17.23 -9.01
N LYS A 58 3.60 -15.95 -8.68
CA LYS A 58 3.28 -15.45 -7.33
C LYS A 58 1.80 -15.61 -7.01
N ASP A 59 0.91 -15.32 -7.96
CA ASP A 59 -0.53 -15.53 -7.78
C ASP A 59 -0.85 -17.01 -7.57
N HIS A 60 -0.26 -17.91 -8.36
CA HIS A 60 -0.41 -19.35 -8.15
C HIS A 60 0.14 -19.84 -6.80
N GLU A 61 1.27 -19.30 -6.34
CA GLU A 61 1.81 -19.62 -5.01
C GLU A 61 0.89 -19.12 -3.89
N LEU A 62 0.29 -17.94 -4.06
CA LEU A 62 -0.70 -17.38 -3.12
C LEU A 62 -1.98 -18.21 -3.10
N VAL A 63 -2.55 -18.54 -4.27
CA VAL A 63 -3.73 -19.40 -4.39
C VAL A 63 -3.47 -20.77 -3.76
N ASN A 64 -2.34 -21.41 -4.07
CA ASN A 64 -1.94 -22.70 -3.47
C ASN A 64 -1.73 -22.63 -1.96
N LYS A 65 -1.22 -21.49 -1.44
CA LYS A 65 -1.13 -21.27 0.00
C LYS A 65 -2.51 -21.10 0.63
N ILE A 66 -3.40 -20.34 -0.02
CA ILE A 66 -4.80 -20.16 0.39
C ILE A 66 -5.53 -21.51 0.38
N GLU A 67 -5.40 -22.32 -0.70
CA GLU A 67 -6.02 -23.66 -0.79
C GLU A 67 -5.49 -24.63 0.26
N LYS A 68 -4.17 -24.65 0.51
CA LYS A 68 -3.57 -25.46 1.59
C LYS A 68 -3.99 -25.01 2.98
N LEU A 69 -4.26 -23.72 3.17
CA LEU A 69 -4.80 -23.18 4.39
C LEU A 69 -6.30 -23.45 4.49
N SER A 70 -7.08 -23.27 3.41
CA SER A 70 -8.53 -23.58 3.40
C SER A 70 -8.82 -25.05 3.57
N GLY A 71 -8.01 -25.96 3.01
CA GLY A 71 -8.12 -27.42 3.27
C GLY A 71 -7.87 -27.82 4.72
N LYS A 72 -7.22 -26.97 5.53
CA LYS A 72 -7.09 -27.12 6.99
C LYS A 72 -8.20 -26.41 7.78
N ILE A 73 -9.00 -25.57 7.13
CA ILE A 73 -10.00 -24.68 7.76
C ILE A 73 -11.38 -25.36 7.90
N VAL A 74 -11.61 -26.53 7.31
CA VAL A 74 -12.90 -27.25 7.49
C VAL A 74 -13.15 -27.65 8.96
N ASP A 75 -12.14 -27.59 9.83
CA ASP A 75 -12.26 -28.00 11.24
C ASP A 75 -11.98 -26.89 12.28
N SER A 76 -11.77 -25.65 11.89
CA SER A 76 -11.56 -24.60 12.89
C SER A 76 -12.14 -23.24 12.49
N ARG A 77 -13.39 -22.99 12.82
CA ARG A 77 -13.99 -21.65 12.94
C ARG A 77 -13.30 -20.75 13.97
N LYS A 78 -12.06 -21.05 14.32
CA LYS A 78 -11.25 -20.34 15.33
C LYS A 78 -9.98 -19.65 14.80
N ASN A 79 -9.68 -19.74 13.50
CA ASN A 79 -8.48 -19.10 12.95
C ASN A 79 -8.86 -18.26 11.72
N SER A 80 -9.62 -17.20 11.93
CA SER A 80 -9.73 -16.12 10.93
C SER A 80 -8.35 -15.50 10.77
N PHE A 81 -7.94 -15.22 9.51
CA PHE A 81 -6.70 -14.49 9.27
C PHE A 81 -6.79 -13.11 9.93
N PRO A 82 -5.71 -12.60 10.54
CA PRO A 82 -5.73 -11.28 11.16
C PRO A 82 -6.30 -10.17 10.26
N GLY A 83 -6.04 -10.24 8.97
CA GLY A 83 -6.58 -9.28 7.98
C GLY A 83 -8.09 -9.38 7.77
N GLU A 84 -8.68 -10.59 7.82
CA GLU A 84 -10.14 -10.78 7.72
C GLU A 84 -10.84 -10.23 8.97
N VAL A 85 -10.29 -10.50 10.14
CA VAL A 85 -10.81 -9.99 11.41
C VAL A 85 -10.81 -8.48 11.45
N ILE A 86 -9.74 -7.85 10.96
CA ILE A 86 -9.65 -6.39 10.85
C ILE A 86 -10.68 -5.86 9.85
N SER A 87 -10.84 -6.55 8.71
CA SER A 87 -11.83 -6.19 7.69
C SER A 87 -13.25 -6.26 8.26
N ASP A 88 -13.58 -7.33 8.99
CA ASP A 88 -14.88 -7.51 9.64
C ASP A 88 -15.13 -6.40 10.68
N PHE A 89 -14.14 -6.11 11.52
CA PHE A 89 -14.20 -5.01 12.47
C PHE A 89 -14.48 -3.65 11.82
N LEU A 90 -13.78 -3.35 10.73
CA LEU A 90 -14.00 -2.10 9.99
C LEU A 90 -15.40 -2.07 9.35
N GLN A 91 -15.87 -3.19 8.78
CA GLN A 91 -17.20 -3.29 8.16
C GLN A 91 -18.33 -3.19 9.18
N GLU A 92 -18.24 -3.86 10.33
CA GLU A 92 -19.22 -3.78 11.40
C GLU A 92 -19.39 -2.33 11.89
N ASN A 93 -18.30 -1.58 11.97
CA ASN A 93 -18.31 -0.16 12.31
C ASN A 93 -18.58 0.75 11.10
N LYS A 94 -18.91 0.18 9.91
CA LYS A 94 -19.15 0.93 8.65
C LYS A 94 -17.99 1.88 8.30
N ASN A 95 -16.78 1.53 8.67
CA ASN A 95 -15.59 2.39 8.56
C ASN A 95 -15.76 3.78 9.21
N TYR A 96 -16.60 3.89 10.22
CA TYR A 96 -16.89 5.14 10.90
C TYR A 96 -16.67 5.03 12.40
N PHE A 97 -15.75 5.81 12.93
CA PHE A 97 -15.34 5.83 14.33
C PHE A 97 -15.50 7.27 14.85
N SER A 98 -16.63 7.59 15.42
CA SER A 98 -17.03 8.96 15.77
C SER A 98 -16.01 9.73 16.61
N LYS A 99 -15.35 9.08 17.57
CA LYS A 99 -14.33 9.71 18.40
C LYS A 99 -13.05 10.01 17.62
N LEU A 100 -12.66 9.11 16.69
CA LEU A 100 -11.51 9.34 15.81
C LEU A 100 -11.80 10.44 14.77
N GLU A 101 -13.02 10.49 14.25
CA GLU A 101 -13.46 11.57 13.38
C GLU A 101 -13.42 12.94 14.09
N ASN A 102 -13.90 13.01 15.32
CA ASN A 102 -13.84 14.23 16.12
C ASN A 102 -12.38 14.65 16.38
N PHE A 103 -11.53 13.71 16.76
CA PHE A 103 -10.10 13.94 16.93
C PHE A 103 -9.44 14.47 15.65
N ALA A 104 -9.73 13.83 14.51
CA ALA A 104 -9.21 14.28 13.22
C ALA A 104 -9.70 15.70 12.85
N ASN A 105 -10.97 16.02 13.12
CA ASN A 105 -11.52 17.34 12.88
C ASN A 105 -10.88 18.42 13.77
N GLU A 106 -10.64 18.13 15.04
CA GLU A 106 -9.95 19.06 15.94
C GLU A 106 -8.54 19.39 15.44
N ILE A 107 -7.79 18.37 14.99
CA ILE A 107 -6.46 18.56 14.40
C ILE A 107 -6.56 19.36 13.10
N PHE A 108 -7.52 19.01 12.24
CA PHE A 108 -7.73 19.70 10.98
C PHE A 108 -7.98 21.20 11.19
N GLU A 109 -8.84 21.59 12.14
CA GLU A 109 -9.10 22.99 12.44
C GLU A 109 -7.86 23.72 12.99
N LYS A 110 -7.03 23.07 13.79
CA LYS A 110 -5.74 23.63 14.25
C LYS A 110 -4.76 23.84 13.10
N ILE A 111 -4.68 22.88 12.17
CA ILE A 111 -3.77 22.93 11.03
C ILE A 111 -4.23 23.95 9.97
N LYS A 112 -5.55 24.05 9.75
CA LYS A 112 -6.15 24.93 8.73
C LYS A 112 -5.83 26.42 8.97
N GLN A 113 -5.61 26.82 10.21
CA GLN A 113 -5.31 28.20 10.55
C GLN A 113 -3.91 28.65 10.08
N ASN A 114 -3.02 27.69 9.77
CA ASN A 114 -1.72 27.97 9.21
C ASN A 114 -1.81 28.14 7.68
N ASN A 115 -1.46 29.31 7.18
CA ASN A 115 -1.44 29.65 5.74
C ASN A 115 -0.35 28.90 4.93
N ARG A 116 0.07 27.72 5.40
CA ARG A 116 1.14 26.88 4.86
C ARG A 116 0.59 25.65 4.12
N THR A 117 1.44 24.98 3.36
CA THR A 117 1.06 23.72 2.74
C THR A 117 0.70 22.70 3.82
N ARG A 118 -0.30 21.84 3.55
CA ARG A 118 -0.78 20.84 4.54
C ARG A 118 0.34 19.96 5.10
N TYR A 119 1.32 19.60 4.30
CA TYR A 119 2.46 18.80 4.78
C TYR A 119 3.28 19.54 5.83
N ILE A 120 3.64 20.79 5.56
CA ILE A 120 4.40 21.62 6.50
C ILE A 120 3.60 21.82 7.80
N ALA A 121 2.30 22.06 7.70
CA ALA A 121 1.44 22.23 8.87
C ALA A 121 1.33 20.96 9.73
N LEU A 122 1.28 19.76 9.12
CA LEU A 122 1.33 18.48 9.83
C LEU A 122 2.69 18.28 10.53
N CYS A 123 3.80 18.61 9.85
CA CYS A 123 5.13 18.52 10.45
C CYS A 123 5.31 19.47 11.63
N GLU A 124 4.80 20.70 11.52
CA GLU A 124 4.78 21.67 12.62
C GLU A 124 3.94 21.21 13.78
N PHE A 125 2.75 20.66 13.51
CA PHE A 125 1.88 20.09 14.53
C PHE A 125 2.58 18.95 15.29
N LEU A 126 3.21 18.02 14.58
CA LEU A 126 4.02 16.96 15.20
C LEU A 126 5.12 17.51 16.11
N LYS A 127 5.78 18.59 15.68
CA LYS A 127 6.86 19.21 16.44
C LYS A 127 6.35 19.95 17.67
N THR A 128 5.27 20.70 17.54
CA THR A 128 4.74 21.56 18.64
C THR A 128 4.00 20.75 19.68
N GLU A 129 3.14 19.81 19.27
CA GLU A 129 2.29 19.05 20.20
C GLU A 129 3.02 17.84 20.80
N TYR A 130 3.82 17.13 19.97
CA TYR A 130 4.45 15.86 20.39
C TYR A 130 5.98 15.93 20.49
N GLY A 131 6.59 17.04 20.08
CA GLY A 131 8.05 17.20 20.04
C GLY A 131 8.74 16.38 18.95
N ILE A 132 7.98 15.88 17.94
CA ILE A 132 8.49 15.01 16.89
C ILE A 132 8.98 15.83 15.72
N THR A 133 10.26 15.68 15.37
CA THR A 133 10.85 16.33 14.20
C THR A 133 10.77 15.39 13.00
N VAL A 134 10.13 15.87 11.92
CA VAL A 134 10.08 15.13 10.64
C VAL A 134 11.30 15.48 9.80
N LYS A 135 11.94 14.46 9.24
CA LYS A 135 13.12 14.58 8.37
C LYS A 135 12.90 13.79 7.09
N ASP A 136 13.00 14.46 5.95
CA ASP A 136 13.02 13.81 4.65
C ASP A 136 14.45 13.36 4.35
N ILE A 137 14.65 12.07 4.08
CA ILE A 137 15.98 11.47 3.87
C ILE A 137 15.96 10.62 2.60
N ILE A 138 17.02 10.74 1.82
CA ILE A 138 17.29 9.85 0.68
C ILE A 138 17.78 8.53 1.27
N PRO A 139 17.08 7.40 1.02
CA PRO A 139 17.53 6.08 1.47
C PRO A 139 18.88 5.69 0.86
N ASP A 140 19.70 5.00 1.65
CA ASP A 140 20.95 4.41 1.16
C ASP A 140 20.66 3.36 0.07
N GLU A 141 21.58 3.19 -0.87
CA GLU A 141 21.52 2.16 -1.90
C GLU A 141 21.38 0.76 -1.24
N GLY A 142 20.35 0.03 -1.66
CA GLY A 142 20.09 -1.33 -1.17
C GLY A 142 19.36 -1.41 0.19
N LYS A 143 18.97 -0.28 0.82
CA LYS A 143 18.18 -0.24 2.05
C LYS A 143 16.97 0.69 1.92
N PRO A 144 16.02 0.38 1.02
CA PRO A 144 14.84 1.22 0.85
C PRO A 144 13.98 1.19 2.11
N PHE A 145 13.46 2.35 2.50
CA PHE A 145 12.44 2.48 3.53
C PHE A 145 11.40 3.52 3.10
N SER A 146 10.21 3.44 3.64
CA SER A 146 9.16 4.45 3.46
C SER A 146 9.09 5.36 4.67
N LYS A 147 9.04 4.78 5.87
CA LYS A 147 8.91 5.46 7.15
C LYS A 147 9.77 4.76 8.21
N ILE A 148 10.49 5.52 9.01
CA ILE A 148 11.18 5.05 10.22
C ILE A 148 10.89 6.06 11.34
N TYR A 149 10.37 5.58 12.48
CA TYR A 149 10.18 6.41 13.66
C TYR A 149 11.15 6.01 14.77
N ASN A 150 12.00 6.94 15.15
CA ASN A 150 12.89 6.79 16.28
C ASN A 150 12.26 7.40 17.54
N LYS A 151 11.60 6.57 18.32
CA LYS A 151 10.90 6.98 19.55
C LYS A 151 11.83 7.63 20.58
N LYS A 152 13.09 7.18 20.67
CA LYS A 152 14.06 7.73 21.63
C LYS A 152 14.43 9.18 21.35
N ASN A 153 14.63 9.50 20.08
CA ASN A 153 15.03 10.84 19.65
C ASN A 153 13.83 11.70 19.24
N LYS A 154 12.62 11.12 19.19
CA LYS A 154 11.41 11.76 18.65
C LYS A 154 11.64 12.28 17.22
N GLU A 155 12.18 11.43 16.35
CA GLU A 155 12.46 11.75 14.96
C GLU A 155 11.71 10.82 14.03
N LEU A 156 10.94 11.39 13.12
CA LEU A 156 10.24 10.68 12.07
C LEU A 156 10.99 10.88 10.75
N TYR A 157 11.57 9.81 10.23
CA TYR A 157 12.26 9.80 8.95
C TYR A 157 11.31 9.33 7.86
N LEU A 158 11.16 10.12 6.80
CA LEU A 158 10.40 9.79 5.62
C LEU A 158 11.34 9.72 4.41
N SER A 159 11.13 8.73 3.55
CA SER A 159 11.91 8.63 2.32
C SER A 159 11.61 9.80 1.39
N ASP A 160 12.65 10.41 0.82
CA ASP A 160 12.49 11.52 -0.13
C ASP A 160 11.93 11.05 -1.48
N TYR A 161 11.93 9.76 -1.75
CA TYR A 161 11.29 9.17 -2.93
C TYR A 161 9.76 9.07 -2.83
N LEU A 162 9.18 9.33 -1.66
CA LEU A 162 7.73 9.32 -1.48
C LEU A 162 7.08 10.53 -2.12
N SER A 163 5.89 10.32 -2.69
CA SER A 163 5.04 11.44 -3.11
C SER A 163 4.65 12.32 -1.92
N LEU A 164 4.36 13.57 -2.17
CA LEU A 164 3.91 14.50 -1.12
C LEU A 164 2.65 13.99 -0.41
N GLU A 165 1.74 13.33 -1.13
CA GLU A 165 0.53 12.75 -0.57
C GLU A 165 0.85 11.60 0.39
N THR A 166 1.79 10.74 0.03
CA THR A 166 2.25 9.67 0.91
C THR A 166 2.96 10.20 2.16
N LYS A 167 3.77 11.26 2.02
CA LYS A 167 4.39 11.94 3.16
C LYS A 167 3.35 12.53 4.11
N LYS A 168 2.28 13.17 3.58
CA LYS A 168 1.13 13.65 4.37
C LYS A 168 0.45 12.52 5.14
N LEU A 169 0.21 11.39 4.46
CA LEU A 169 -0.41 10.22 5.09
C LEU A 169 0.44 9.70 6.26
N HIS A 170 1.75 9.58 6.08
CA HIS A 170 2.65 9.14 7.14
C HIS A 170 2.72 10.11 8.32
N ALA A 171 2.73 11.42 8.05
CA ALA A 171 2.69 12.44 9.09
C ALA A 171 1.37 12.40 9.88
N ALA A 172 0.23 12.31 9.19
CA ALA A 172 -1.09 12.18 9.82
C ALA A 172 -1.21 10.88 10.64
N ALA A 173 -0.72 9.75 10.11
CA ALA A 173 -0.69 8.48 10.83
C ALA A 173 0.16 8.57 12.11
N GLN A 174 1.29 9.32 12.08
CA GLN A 174 2.10 9.52 13.28
C GLN A 174 1.36 10.38 14.33
N ILE A 175 0.62 11.40 13.91
CA ILE A 175 -0.26 12.18 14.81
C ILE A 175 -1.30 11.29 15.48
N ALA A 176 -1.94 10.41 14.70
CA ALA A 176 -2.92 9.47 15.24
C ALA A 176 -2.29 8.49 16.25
N GLN A 177 -1.09 7.98 15.96
CA GLN A 177 -0.36 7.09 16.87
C GLN A 177 0.01 7.75 18.21
N GLU A 178 0.33 9.06 18.20
CA GLU A 178 0.70 9.76 19.44
C GLU A 178 -0.50 10.29 20.20
N GLY A 179 -1.56 10.70 19.50
CA GLY A 179 -2.67 11.42 20.14
C GLY A 179 -4.00 10.66 20.23
N ALA A 180 -4.16 9.55 19.51
CA ALA A 180 -5.39 8.78 19.48
C ALA A 180 -5.22 7.33 19.97
N GLU A 181 -4.07 6.98 20.57
CA GLU A 181 -3.80 5.61 21.03
C GLU A 181 -4.89 5.11 21.98
N ASP A 182 -5.28 5.91 22.97
CA ASP A 182 -6.33 5.55 23.91
C ASP A 182 -7.70 5.37 23.24
N LEU A 183 -8.02 6.23 22.26
CA LEU A 183 -9.27 6.12 21.49
C LEU A 183 -9.29 4.87 20.61
N ILE A 184 -8.18 4.54 20.00
CA ILE A 184 -8.02 3.32 19.21
C ILE A 184 -8.19 2.10 20.12
N ASN A 185 -7.51 2.07 21.25
CA ASN A 185 -7.60 0.97 22.22
C ASN A 185 -9.03 0.78 22.73
N GLU A 186 -9.77 1.86 23.02
CA GLU A 186 -11.17 1.80 23.42
C GLU A 186 -12.03 1.08 22.37
N TYR A 187 -11.85 1.40 21.07
CA TYR A 187 -12.56 0.71 19.99
C TYR A 187 -12.13 -0.75 19.86
N LEU A 188 -10.83 -1.04 20.00
CA LEU A 188 -10.32 -2.41 19.94
C LEU A 188 -10.84 -3.29 21.11
N GLU A 189 -11.12 -2.72 22.26
CA GLU A 189 -11.71 -3.43 23.40
C GLU A 189 -13.19 -3.79 23.19
N THR A 190 -13.91 -3.04 22.35
CA THR A 190 -15.31 -3.33 22.03
C THR A 190 -15.50 -4.51 21.10
N PHE A 191 -14.46 -4.90 20.38
CA PHE A 191 -14.49 -5.98 19.41
C PHE A 191 -13.80 -7.25 19.98
N ASN A 192 -14.44 -8.39 19.75
CA ASN A 192 -13.91 -9.68 20.24
C ASN A 192 -12.90 -10.25 19.24
N PHE A 193 -11.65 -9.79 19.30
CA PHE A 193 -10.58 -10.32 18.48
C PHE A 193 -10.23 -11.76 18.87
N PRO A 194 -10.15 -12.69 17.89
CA PRO A 194 -9.90 -14.10 18.16
C PRO A 194 -8.46 -14.37 18.64
N SER A 195 -7.52 -13.44 18.45
CA SER A 195 -6.13 -13.56 18.91
C SER A 195 -5.51 -12.21 19.24
N GLU A 196 -4.49 -12.21 20.11
CA GLU A 196 -3.70 -11.01 20.42
C GLU A 196 -2.90 -10.49 19.20
N GLU A 197 -2.61 -11.37 18.23
CA GLU A 197 -1.94 -10.97 16.97
C GLU A 197 -2.87 -10.13 16.08
N SER A 198 -4.18 -10.35 16.17
CA SER A 198 -5.18 -9.55 15.42
C SER A 198 -5.40 -8.16 16.03
N LYS A 199 -4.95 -7.92 17.26
CA LYS A 199 -5.02 -6.61 17.94
C LYS A 199 -3.82 -5.72 17.66
N LYS A 200 -2.70 -6.26 17.22
CA LYS A 200 -1.45 -5.53 16.93
C LYS A 200 -1.38 -5.06 15.49
#